data_e35e02252047e9a37caace48caff1b09
#
_entry.id   e35e02252047e9a37caace48caff1b09
#
_cell.length_a   1.000
_cell.length_b   1.000
_cell.length_c   1.000
_cell.angle_alpha   90.00
_cell.angle_beta   90.00
_cell.angle_gamma   90.00
#
_symmetry.space_group_name_H-M   'P 1'
#
loop_
_entity.id
_entity.type
_entity.pdbx_description
1 polymer ?
#
loop_
_entity_poly.entity_id
_entity_poly.type
_entity_poly.pdbx_seq_one_letter_code
_entity_poly.pdbx_strand_id
1 'polypeptide(L)'
;SKKIKFEGIFTHFYKTDNENITNKQINIFKDYINIIEKDFYPIIHIGGSKMVNYNVDFAKYVRCGISLYGYGEKSLKPVMKIESKVIKVFEIGKGENVGYQNGFIADKKMKIALIPLGYADGIPRNLSNNFKVKICGKNVKSIGYICMDLFMVDVSNKNLQIGDKVCVFDNANEWAKKVNITNYEILTNLNNSRTNLLID
;
A
#
# COMPACT_ATOMS: atom_id res chain seq x y z
N SER A 1 -21.22 26.94 -25.28
CA SER A 1 -22.49 26.27 -24.88
C SER A 1 -22.92 26.77 -23.51
N LYS A 2 -24.14 27.31 -23.39
CA LYS A 2 -24.68 27.82 -22.11
C LYS A 2 -24.91 26.76 -21.02
N LYS A 3 -24.56 25.47 -21.32
CA LYS A 3 -24.80 24.32 -20.41
C LYS A 3 -23.53 23.83 -19.71
N ILE A 4 -22.36 24.37 -20.02
CA ILE A 4 -21.09 23.94 -19.42
C ILE A 4 -20.46 25.16 -18.76
N LYS A 5 -20.13 25.00 -17.47
CA LYS A 5 -19.37 25.98 -16.70
C LYS A 5 -17.96 25.41 -16.47
N PHE A 6 -16.96 26.11 -16.93
CA PHE A 6 -15.58 25.78 -16.62
C PHE A 6 -15.22 26.36 -15.26
N GLU A 7 -14.77 25.55 -14.32
CA GLU A 7 -14.42 25.99 -12.96
C GLU A 7 -12.92 26.01 -12.71
N GLY A 8 -12.14 25.32 -13.54
CA GLY A 8 -10.70 25.30 -13.37
C GLY A 8 -9.97 24.57 -14.49
N ILE A 9 -8.65 24.63 -14.42
CA ILE A 9 -7.74 23.94 -15.34
C ILE A 9 -6.63 23.25 -14.54
N PHE A 10 -6.16 22.10 -15.03
CA PHE A 10 -5.10 21.36 -14.34
C PHE A 10 -4.17 20.66 -15.31
N THR A 11 -3.01 20.30 -14.79
CA THR A 11 -2.09 19.35 -15.43
C THR A 11 -1.59 18.31 -14.44
N HIS A 12 -1.04 17.20 -14.93
CA HIS A 12 -0.37 16.17 -14.15
C HIS A 12 1.02 15.89 -14.73
N PHE A 13 2.05 16.00 -13.90
CA PHE A 13 3.44 15.81 -14.31
C PHE A 13 3.84 14.33 -14.25
N TYR A 14 4.35 13.81 -15.37
CA TYR A 14 4.64 12.37 -15.48
C TYR A 14 5.98 11.95 -14.85
N LYS A 15 6.92 12.89 -14.66
CA LYS A 15 8.29 12.56 -14.19
C LYS A 15 8.84 13.62 -13.22
N THR A 16 8.26 13.69 -12.03
CA THR A 16 8.59 14.67 -11.01
C THR A 16 9.90 14.39 -10.23
N ASP A 17 10.59 13.31 -10.54
CA ASP A 17 11.93 12.97 -10.07
C ASP A 17 13.06 13.54 -10.95
N ASN A 18 12.72 14.17 -12.08
CA ASN A 18 13.65 14.86 -12.97
C ASN A 18 13.27 16.34 -13.08
N GLU A 19 14.08 17.20 -12.47
CA GLU A 19 13.80 18.64 -12.37
C GLU A 19 13.70 19.32 -13.74
N ASN A 20 14.59 18.98 -14.70
CA ASN A 20 14.56 19.57 -16.03
C ASN A 20 13.26 19.24 -16.78
N ILE A 21 12.79 17.99 -16.68
CA ILE A 21 11.54 17.58 -17.31
C ILE A 21 10.36 18.25 -16.60
N THR A 22 10.39 18.31 -15.28
CA THR A 22 9.33 18.96 -14.51
C THR A 22 9.23 20.45 -14.85
N ASN A 23 10.34 21.16 -14.86
CA ASN A 23 10.38 22.58 -15.21
C ASN A 23 9.91 22.85 -16.64
N LYS A 24 10.28 21.98 -17.60
CA LYS A 24 9.74 22.09 -18.97
C LYS A 24 8.21 21.94 -18.99
N GLN A 25 7.65 20.99 -18.26
CA GLN A 25 6.19 20.81 -18.18
C GLN A 25 5.49 21.97 -17.47
N ILE A 26 6.11 22.54 -16.41
CA ILE A 26 5.62 23.73 -15.73
C ILE A 26 5.54 24.92 -16.71
N ASN A 27 6.61 25.16 -17.46
CA ASN A 27 6.64 26.28 -18.44
C ASN A 27 5.59 26.11 -19.54
N ILE A 28 5.48 24.91 -20.13
CA ILE A 28 4.44 24.61 -21.12
C ILE A 28 3.04 24.90 -20.55
N PHE A 29 2.77 24.47 -19.34
CA PHE A 29 1.46 24.69 -18.72
C PHE A 29 1.23 26.17 -18.41
N LYS A 30 2.26 26.91 -17.98
CA LYS A 30 2.22 28.37 -17.78
C LYS A 30 1.89 29.10 -19.07
N ASP A 31 2.49 28.71 -20.20
CA ASP A 31 2.21 29.30 -21.51
C ASP A 31 0.74 29.10 -21.91
N TYR A 32 0.18 27.90 -21.69
CA TYR A 32 -1.25 27.65 -21.93
C TYR A 32 -2.14 28.53 -21.05
N ILE A 33 -1.82 28.69 -19.76
CA ILE A 33 -2.59 29.54 -18.85
C ILE A 33 -2.57 31.01 -19.29
N ASN A 34 -1.44 31.49 -19.81
CA ASN A 34 -1.32 32.87 -20.28
C ASN A 34 -2.16 33.19 -21.53
N ILE A 35 -2.46 32.14 -22.35
CA ILE A 35 -3.30 32.28 -23.56
C ILE A 35 -4.78 32.32 -23.20
N ILE A 36 -5.14 31.69 -22.09
CA ILE A 36 -6.53 31.56 -21.66
C ILE A 36 -6.94 32.83 -20.86
N GLU A 37 -8.11 33.36 -21.15
CA GLU A 37 -8.65 34.53 -20.44
C GLU A 37 -8.77 34.23 -18.95
N LYS A 38 -8.11 35.05 -18.12
CA LYS A 38 -7.98 34.83 -16.66
C LYS A 38 -9.30 34.75 -15.91
N ASP A 39 -10.34 35.32 -16.43
CA ASP A 39 -11.68 35.34 -15.81
C ASP A 39 -12.42 33.97 -15.96
N PHE A 40 -11.85 33.06 -16.76
CA PHE A 40 -12.47 31.77 -17.06
C PHE A 40 -12.11 30.65 -16.08
N TYR A 41 -10.98 30.77 -15.34
CA TYR A 41 -10.43 29.69 -14.51
C TYR A 41 -10.15 30.14 -13.08
N PRO A 42 -11.14 30.08 -12.19
CA PRO A 42 -10.95 30.41 -10.79
C PRO A 42 -9.99 29.45 -10.07
N ILE A 43 -9.87 28.19 -10.55
CA ILE A 43 -9.05 27.14 -9.93
C ILE A 43 -7.98 26.65 -10.89
N ILE A 44 -6.71 26.92 -10.57
CA ILE A 44 -5.57 26.35 -11.28
C ILE A 44 -4.86 25.41 -10.33
N HIS A 45 -4.75 24.12 -10.71
CA HIS A 45 -4.09 23.13 -9.89
C HIS A 45 -3.17 22.21 -10.68
N ILE A 46 -2.11 21.76 -10.01
CA ILE A 46 -1.10 20.86 -10.56
C ILE A 46 -1.13 19.52 -9.83
N GLY A 47 -0.65 18.47 -10.48
CA GLY A 47 -0.80 17.12 -9.95
C GLY A 47 0.46 16.54 -9.34
N GLY A 48 0.23 15.63 -8.38
CA GLY A 48 1.21 14.76 -7.79
C GLY A 48 1.79 15.26 -6.48
N SER A 49 2.04 14.33 -5.56
CA SER A 49 2.53 14.60 -4.21
C SER A 49 3.86 15.35 -4.18
N LYS A 50 4.78 15.07 -5.10
CA LYS A 50 6.07 15.75 -5.19
C LYS A 50 5.96 17.23 -5.56
N MET A 51 4.84 17.65 -6.15
CA MET A 51 4.62 19.04 -6.53
C MET A 51 4.42 19.97 -5.34
N VAL A 52 4.18 19.44 -4.14
CA VAL A 52 4.14 20.23 -2.90
C VAL A 52 5.46 20.99 -2.67
N ASN A 53 6.58 20.43 -3.11
CA ASN A 53 7.90 21.03 -2.93
C ASN A 53 8.30 21.99 -4.06
N TYR A 54 7.44 22.15 -5.08
CA TYR A 54 7.68 23.08 -6.18
C TYR A 54 6.91 24.37 -5.94
N ASN A 55 7.62 25.49 -5.92
CA ASN A 55 6.99 26.80 -5.88
C ASN A 55 6.55 27.20 -7.29
N VAL A 56 5.25 27.06 -7.56
CA VAL A 56 4.63 27.39 -8.85
C VAL A 56 3.62 28.52 -8.63
N ASP A 57 4.04 29.73 -8.94
CA ASP A 57 3.35 30.99 -8.64
C ASP A 57 1.93 31.12 -9.23
N PHE A 58 1.67 30.46 -10.36
CA PHE A 58 0.37 30.50 -11.04
C PHE A 58 -0.62 29.42 -10.57
N ALA A 59 -0.18 28.42 -9.80
CA ALA A 59 -1.04 27.33 -9.31
C ALA A 59 -1.14 27.37 -7.79
N LYS A 60 -2.36 27.60 -7.28
CA LYS A 60 -2.61 27.69 -5.84
C LYS A 60 -2.85 26.35 -5.16
N TYR A 61 -3.08 25.28 -5.93
CA TYR A 61 -3.47 23.98 -5.39
C TYR A 61 -2.63 22.86 -6.00
N VAL A 62 -2.33 21.87 -5.18
CA VAL A 62 -1.69 20.59 -5.56
C VAL A 62 -2.59 19.44 -5.17
N ARG A 63 -2.53 18.34 -5.95
CA ARG A 63 -3.26 17.12 -5.64
C ARG A 63 -2.33 16.12 -4.98
N CYS A 64 -2.33 16.10 -3.67
CA CYS A 64 -1.58 15.11 -2.91
C CYS A 64 -2.28 13.75 -2.97
N GLY A 65 -1.52 12.72 -3.27
CA GLY A 65 -1.96 11.33 -3.24
C GLY A 65 -1.13 10.54 -2.25
N ILE A 66 -0.05 9.93 -2.72
CA ILE A 66 0.77 9.00 -1.94
C ILE A 66 1.40 9.62 -0.67
N SER A 67 1.65 10.93 -0.67
CA SER A 67 2.17 11.63 0.50
C SER A 67 1.19 11.65 1.67
N LEU A 68 -0.11 11.65 1.43
CA LEU A 68 -1.13 11.53 2.48
C LEU A 68 -1.08 10.17 3.19
N TYR A 69 -0.58 9.14 2.49
CA TYR A 69 -0.36 7.82 3.06
C TYR A 69 1.03 7.64 3.68
N GLY A 70 1.83 8.72 3.73
CA GLY A 70 3.15 8.71 4.35
C GLY A 70 4.27 8.18 3.47
N TYR A 71 4.15 8.30 2.14
CA TYR A 71 5.16 7.87 1.17
C TYR A 71 5.56 8.99 0.20
N GLY A 72 6.65 8.78 -0.54
CA GLY A 72 7.14 9.73 -1.55
C GLY A 72 8.32 10.57 -1.07
N GLU A 73 8.37 10.93 0.20
CA GLU A 73 9.47 11.68 0.83
C GLU A 73 10.02 10.92 2.06
N LYS A 74 11.33 11.07 2.31
CA LYS A 74 12.00 10.39 3.44
C LYS A 74 11.53 10.84 4.83
N SER A 75 11.02 12.04 4.93
CA SER A 75 10.50 12.63 6.17
C SER A 75 9.11 12.11 6.54
N LEU A 76 8.38 11.53 5.59
CA LEU A 76 7.04 11.02 5.80
C LEU A 76 7.08 9.61 6.41
N LYS A 77 6.07 9.31 7.21
CA LYS A 77 5.91 7.99 7.84
C LYS A 77 4.62 7.34 7.34
N PRO A 78 4.65 6.03 7.00
CA PRO A 78 3.44 5.30 6.66
C PRO A 78 2.35 5.46 7.73
N VAL A 79 1.12 5.79 7.29
CA VAL A 79 -0.03 5.99 8.21
C VAL A 79 -0.99 4.81 8.21
N MET A 80 -0.89 3.90 7.22
CA MET A 80 -1.76 2.73 7.14
C MET A 80 -1.09 1.53 7.80
N LYS A 81 -1.85 0.82 8.63
CA LYS A 81 -1.48 -0.41 9.30
C LYS A 81 -2.63 -1.40 9.22
N ILE A 82 -2.34 -2.67 9.01
CA ILE A 82 -3.33 -3.74 9.10
C ILE A 82 -2.98 -4.63 10.28
N GLU A 83 -3.93 -4.79 11.15
CA GLU A 83 -3.87 -5.68 12.31
C GLU A 83 -4.89 -6.81 12.19
N SER A 84 -4.55 -7.93 12.74
CA SER A 84 -5.40 -9.12 12.86
C SER A 84 -5.10 -9.83 14.16
N LYS A 85 -5.62 -11.04 14.31
CA LYS A 85 -5.39 -11.90 15.48
C LYS A 85 -5.11 -13.33 15.04
N VAL A 86 -4.38 -14.06 15.86
CA VAL A 86 -4.25 -15.51 15.73
C VAL A 86 -5.61 -16.15 16.02
N ILE A 87 -6.12 -16.97 15.08
CA ILE A 87 -7.41 -17.68 15.27
C ILE A 87 -7.26 -19.15 15.54
N LYS A 88 -6.10 -19.75 15.21
CA LYS A 88 -5.80 -21.16 15.48
C LYS A 88 -4.29 -21.34 15.59
N VAL A 89 -3.88 -22.24 16.48
CA VAL A 89 -2.49 -22.74 16.57
C VAL A 89 -2.55 -24.25 16.59
N PHE A 90 -1.70 -24.90 15.80
CA PHE A 90 -1.64 -26.37 15.73
C PHE A 90 -0.24 -26.84 15.33
N GLU A 91 0.04 -28.11 15.56
CA GLU A 91 1.30 -28.75 15.17
C GLU A 91 1.11 -29.58 13.91
N ILE A 92 2.17 -29.66 13.11
CA ILE A 92 2.30 -30.53 11.96
C ILE A 92 3.60 -31.33 12.06
N GLY A 93 3.60 -32.53 11.51
CA GLY A 93 4.76 -33.40 11.42
C GLY A 93 5.63 -33.12 10.19
N LYS A 94 6.83 -33.70 10.19
CA LYS A 94 7.70 -33.70 9.00
C LYS A 94 7.00 -34.38 7.82
N GLY A 95 7.06 -33.74 6.64
CA GLY A 95 6.45 -34.21 5.40
C GLY A 95 5.00 -33.79 5.21
N GLU A 96 4.35 -33.21 6.23
CA GLU A 96 2.99 -32.69 6.08
C GLU A 96 2.95 -31.40 5.30
N ASN A 97 1.87 -31.25 4.51
CA ASN A 97 1.67 -30.07 3.65
C ASN A 97 0.94 -28.94 4.38
N VAL A 98 1.31 -27.71 4.07
CA VAL A 98 0.65 -26.50 4.54
C VAL A 98 -0.01 -25.77 3.39
N GLY A 99 -1.34 -25.71 3.44
CA GLY A 99 -2.14 -25.02 2.43
C GLY A 99 -2.35 -25.83 1.15
N TYR A 100 -2.73 -25.14 0.08
CA TYR A 100 -3.04 -25.76 -1.20
C TYR A 100 -1.79 -26.11 -2.00
N GLN A 101 -1.90 -27.13 -2.89
CA GLN A 101 -0.93 -27.43 -3.96
C GLN A 101 0.52 -27.60 -3.46
N ASN A 102 0.70 -28.18 -2.29
CA ASN A 102 2.03 -28.34 -1.69
C ASN A 102 2.83 -27.03 -1.60
N GLY A 103 2.14 -25.94 -1.30
CA GLY A 103 2.74 -24.60 -1.22
C GLY A 103 3.87 -24.48 -0.20
N PHE A 104 3.86 -25.37 0.81
CA PHE A 104 4.94 -25.56 1.75
C PHE A 104 4.84 -26.99 2.33
N ILE A 105 5.96 -27.72 2.37
CA ILE A 105 6.05 -29.03 3.02
C ILE A 105 6.97 -28.88 4.23
N ALA A 106 6.49 -29.36 5.38
CA ALA A 106 7.26 -29.28 6.63
C ALA A 106 8.50 -30.20 6.58
N ASP A 107 9.68 -29.63 6.80
CA ASP A 107 10.96 -30.35 6.87
C ASP A 107 11.20 -31.02 8.23
N LYS A 108 10.46 -30.61 9.22
CA LYS A 108 10.48 -31.08 10.62
C LYS A 108 9.13 -30.88 11.29
N LYS A 109 8.99 -31.32 12.54
CA LYS A 109 7.83 -30.96 13.36
C LYS A 109 7.77 -29.43 13.54
N MET A 110 6.63 -28.82 13.23
CA MET A 110 6.42 -27.38 13.24
C MET A 110 5.13 -27.02 13.99
N LYS A 111 5.11 -25.82 14.54
CA LYS A 111 3.92 -25.17 15.10
C LYS A 111 3.49 -24.02 14.20
N ILE A 112 2.23 -24.01 13.80
CA ILE A 112 1.68 -23.11 12.80
C ILE A 112 0.54 -22.29 13.42
N ALA A 113 0.44 -21.00 13.06
CA ALA A 113 -0.71 -20.18 13.38
C ALA A 113 -1.46 -19.76 12.11
N LEU A 114 -2.80 -19.73 12.19
CA LEU A 114 -3.69 -19.20 11.16
C LEU A 114 -4.04 -17.75 11.48
N ILE A 115 -3.97 -16.92 10.43
CA ILE A 115 -4.33 -15.48 10.47
C ILE A 115 -5.48 -15.27 9.49
N PRO A 116 -6.63 -14.72 9.91
CA PRO A 116 -7.85 -14.60 9.09
C PRO A 116 -7.81 -13.37 8.17
N LEU A 117 -6.85 -13.33 7.28
CA LEU A 117 -6.70 -12.37 6.18
C LEU A 117 -6.12 -13.10 4.97
N GLY A 118 -6.59 -12.78 3.79
CA GLY A 118 -6.13 -13.40 2.56
C GLY A 118 -6.16 -12.46 1.35
N TYR A 119 -6.13 -13.03 0.14
CA TYR A 119 -6.12 -12.22 -1.07
C TYR A 119 -7.46 -11.51 -1.32
N ALA A 120 -8.58 -11.98 -0.76
CA ALA A 120 -9.86 -11.26 -0.80
C ALA A 120 -9.84 -9.95 0.02
N ASP A 121 -8.89 -9.82 0.96
CA ASP A 121 -8.66 -8.62 1.75
C ASP A 121 -7.61 -7.70 1.12
N GLY A 122 -7.08 -8.06 -0.06
CA GLY A 122 -6.08 -7.29 -0.79
C GLY A 122 -4.63 -7.68 -0.53
N ILE A 123 -4.36 -8.78 0.18
CA ILE A 123 -2.99 -9.28 0.35
C ILE A 123 -2.54 -9.94 -0.97
N PRO A 124 -1.49 -9.43 -1.65
CA PRO A 124 -1.04 -10.01 -2.90
C PRO A 124 -0.65 -11.49 -2.75
N ARG A 125 -1.27 -12.36 -3.56
CA ARG A 125 -0.99 -13.81 -3.49
C ARG A 125 0.47 -14.16 -3.79
N ASN A 126 1.16 -13.33 -4.58
CA ASN A 126 2.60 -13.51 -4.89
C ASN A 126 3.52 -13.26 -3.67
N LEU A 127 3.00 -12.75 -2.55
CA LEU A 127 3.72 -12.72 -1.27
C LEU A 127 3.79 -14.10 -0.59
N SER A 128 3.13 -15.12 -1.12
CA SER A 128 3.15 -16.47 -0.55
C SER A 128 4.58 -16.95 -0.28
N ASN A 129 4.84 -17.45 0.92
CA ASN A 129 6.17 -17.84 1.42
C ASN A 129 7.21 -16.69 1.51
N ASN A 130 6.85 -15.45 1.19
CA ASN A 130 7.81 -14.37 0.98
C ASN A 130 7.53 -13.10 1.80
N PHE A 131 6.73 -13.15 2.85
CA PHE A 131 6.57 -11.99 3.74
C PHE A 131 6.66 -12.38 5.21
N LYS A 132 6.73 -11.38 6.05
CA LYS A 132 6.76 -11.53 7.50
C LYS A 132 5.65 -10.68 8.11
N VAL A 133 5.10 -11.16 9.20
CA VAL A 133 4.21 -10.40 10.07
C VAL A 133 4.89 -10.16 11.42
N LYS A 134 4.41 -9.21 12.19
CA LYS A 134 4.89 -9.00 13.57
C LYS A 134 3.85 -9.53 14.55
N ILE A 135 4.25 -10.47 15.39
CA ILE A 135 3.42 -11.00 16.49
C ILE A 135 4.19 -10.78 17.79
N CYS A 136 3.56 -10.13 18.77
CA CYS A 136 4.21 -9.75 20.03
C CYS A 136 5.57 -9.05 19.79
N GLY A 137 5.62 -8.12 18.84
CA GLY A 137 6.82 -7.36 18.49
C GLY A 137 7.91 -8.13 17.73
N LYS A 138 7.72 -9.42 17.42
CA LYS A 138 8.71 -10.27 16.76
C LYS A 138 8.28 -10.62 15.33
N ASN A 139 9.21 -10.59 14.39
CA ASN A 139 8.97 -11.02 13.02
C ASN A 139 8.73 -12.54 12.96
N VAL A 140 7.66 -12.93 12.25
CA VAL A 140 7.24 -14.31 12.02
C VAL A 140 7.05 -14.51 10.52
N LYS A 141 7.61 -15.58 9.96
CA LYS A 141 7.59 -15.86 8.52
C LYS A 141 6.25 -16.47 8.09
N SER A 142 5.68 -15.99 6.99
CA SER A 142 4.58 -16.66 6.32
C SER A 142 5.05 -17.94 5.63
N ILE A 143 4.20 -18.95 5.63
CA ILE A 143 4.44 -20.24 4.99
C ILE A 143 3.20 -20.71 4.23
N GLY A 144 3.41 -21.41 3.13
CA GLY A 144 2.35 -21.86 2.24
C GLY A 144 1.77 -20.73 1.39
N TYR A 145 0.83 -21.11 0.52
CA TYR A 145 0.12 -20.13 -0.29
C TYR A 145 -0.87 -19.33 0.55
N ILE A 146 -0.95 -18.03 0.27
CA ILE A 146 -2.01 -17.15 0.77
C ILE A 146 -3.32 -17.63 0.16
N CYS A 147 -4.29 -17.95 1.02
CA CYS A 147 -5.64 -18.39 0.64
C CYS A 147 -6.56 -17.16 0.46
N MET A 148 -7.83 -17.41 0.12
CA MET A 148 -8.82 -16.36 -0.05
C MET A 148 -8.98 -15.53 1.22
N ASP A 149 -9.14 -16.19 2.37
CA ASP A 149 -9.56 -15.60 3.64
C ASP A 149 -8.54 -15.74 4.75
N LEU A 150 -7.43 -16.45 4.51
CA LEU A 150 -6.44 -16.72 5.54
C LEU A 150 -5.05 -16.97 4.95
N PHE A 151 -4.05 -16.82 5.80
CA PHE A 151 -2.69 -17.29 5.55
C PHE A 151 -2.09 -17.91 6.82
N MET A 152 -0.98 -18.62 6.67
CA MET A 152 -0.30 -19.33 7.72
C MET A 152 1.08 -18.74 8.01
N VAL A 153 1.51 -18.87 9.26
CA VAL A 153 2.83 -18.43 9.72
C VAL A 153 3.50 -19.50 10.59
N ASP A 154 4.83 -19.61 10.47
CA ASP A 154 5.63 -20.52 11.32
C ASP A 154 5.86 -19.90 12.70
N VAL A 155 5.30 -20.53 13.71
CA VAL A 155 5.40 -20.11 15.11
C VAL A 155 6.11 -21.16 15.99
N SER A 156 6.91 -22.03 15.38
CA SER A 156 7.58 -23.15 16.05
C SER A 156 8.38 -22.73 17.29
N ASN A 157 9.00 -21.55 17.25
CA ASN A 157 9.82 -21.03 18.34
C ASN A 157 9.11 -19.92 19.14
N LYS A 158 7.77 -19.94 19.15
CA LYS A 158 6.96 -18.90 19.80
C LYS A 158 5.92 -19.52 20.74
N ASN A 159 5.75 -18.92 21.89
CA ASN A 159 4.64 -19.22 22.76
C ASN A 159 3.49 -18.25 22.44
N LEU A 160 2.64 -18.64 21.49
CA LEU A 160 1.51 -17.85 21.03
C LEU A 160 0.20 -18.52 21.41
N GLN A 161 -0.81 -17.68 21.60
CA GLN A 161 -2.17 -18.09 21.93
C GLN A 161 -3.16 -17.57 20.92
N ILE A 162 -4.33 -18.18 20.84
CA ILE A 162 -5.47 -17.66 20.10
C ILE A 162 -5.83 -16.29 20.68
N GLY A 163 -6.03 -15.31 19.80
CA GLY A 163 -6.30 -13.93 20.19
C GLY A 163 -5.08 -12.99 20.18
N ASP A 164 -3.86 -13.52 20.12
CA ASP A 164 -2.65 -12.71 20.02
C ASP A 164 -2.71 -11.76 18.81
N LYS A 165 -2.38 -10.49 19.03
CA LYS A 165 -2.39 -9.47 17.97
C LYS A 165 -1.28 -9.69 16.97
N VAL A 166 -1.63 -9.54 15.71
CA VAL A 166 -0.74 -9.67 14.55
C VAL A 166 -0.75 -8.37 13.76
N CYS A 167 0.39 -7.70 13.66
CA CYS A 167 0.57 -6.65 12.67
C CYS A 167 0.96 -7.31 11.35
N VAL A 168 0.04 -7.30 10.40
CA VAL A 168 0.19 -7.96 9.10
C VAL A 168 0.89 -7.06 8.10
N PHE A 169 0.61 -5.77 8.18
CA PHE A 169 1.08 -4.77 7.25
C PHE A 169 1.31 -3.44 7.97
N ASP A 170 2.45 -2.80 7.71
CA ASP A 170 2.79 -1.46 8.18
C ASP A 170 3.63 -0.67 7.17
N ASN A 171 3.98 -1.25 6.02
CA ASN A 171 4.79 -0.58 5.01
C ASN A 171 4.54 -1.12 3.58
N ALA A 172 3.89 -0.30 2.75
CA ALA A 172 3.59 -0.66 1.36
C ALA A 172 4.84 -0.84 0.49
N ASN A 173 5.93 -0.10 0.76
CA ASN A 173 7.16 -0.22 -0.03
C ASN A 173 7.81 -1.60 0.13
N GLU A 174 7.70 -2.21 1.31
CA GLU A 174 8.25 -3.55 1.55
C GLU A 174 7.54 -4.59 0.69
N TRP A 175 6.21 -4.58 0.66
CA TRP A 175 5.44 -5.51 -0.15
C TRP A 175 5.59 -5.24 -1.64
N ALA A 176 5.49 -3.98 -2.05
CA ALA A 176 5.63 -3.54 -3.45
C ALA A 176 6.95 -4.03 -4.06
N LYS A 177 8.06 -3.88 -3.33
CA LYS A 177 9.38 -4.37 -3.74
C LYS A 177 9.42 -5.89 -3.92
N LYS A 178 8.76 -6.65 -3.03
CA LYS A 178 8.77 -8.12 -3.07
C LYS A 178 8.00 -8.69 -4.26
N VAL A 179 6.93 -8.03 -4.67
CA VAL A 179 6.06 -8.51 -5.74
C VAL A 179 6.19 -7.71 -7.04
N ASN A 180 7.14 -6.77 -7.08
CA ASN A 180 7.47 -5.94 -8.24
C ASN A 180 6.27 -5.16 -8.80
N ILE A 181 5.53 -4.51 -7.90
CA ILE A 181 4.43 -3.59 -8.24
C ILE A 181 4.64 -2.26 -7.54
N THR A 182 3.76 -1.29 -7.78
CA THR A 182 3.84 0.01 -7.11
C THR A 182 3.25 -0.05 -5.70
N ASN A 183 3.73 0.81 -4.81
CA ASN A 183 3.11 0.95 -3.48
C ASN A 183 1.68 1.50 -3.56
N TYR A 184 1.32 2.21 -4.63
CA TYR A 184 -0.05 2.62 -4.91
C TYR A 184 -0.98 1.41 -5.06
N GLU A 185 -0.56 0.39 -5.82
CA GLU A 185 -1.33 -0.84 -6.01
C GLU A 185 -1.54 -1.58 -4.68
N ILE A 186 -0.51 -1.66 -3.84
CA ILE A 186 -0.66 -2.24 -2.50
C ILE A 186 -1.73 -1.50 -1.71
N LEU A 187 -1.66 -0.17 -1.64
CA LEU A 187 -2.57 0.64 -0.82
C LEU A 187 -4.01 0.62 -1.34
N THR A 188 -4.20 0.61 -2.66
CA THR A 188 -5.53 0.61 -3.28
C THR A 188 -6.19 -0.76 -3.32
N ASN A 189 -5.41 -1.84 -3.30
CA ASN A 189 -5.93 -3.21 -3.29
C ASN A 189 -6.39 -3.67 -1.90
N LEU A 190 -5.93 -3.01 -0.83
CA LEU A 190 -6.37 -3.34 0.51
C LEU A 190 -7.87 -3.04 0.65
N ASN A 191 -8.67 -4.11 0.79
CA ASN A 191 -10.11 -4.04 0.83
C ASN A 191 -10.61 -3.94 2.27
N ASN A 192 -11.52 -3.02 2.52
CA ASN A 192 -12.12 -2.80 3.84
C ASN A 192 -13.51 -3.45 4.02
N SER A 193 -13.99 -4.22 3.04
CA SER A 193 -15.33 -4.83 3.13
C SER A 193 -15.48 -5.82 4.30
N ARG A 194 -14.36 -6.39 4.77
CA ARG A 194 -14.28 -7.35 5.88
C ARG A 194 -13.46 -6.83 7.07
N THR A 195 -12.99 -5.60 7.00
CA THR A 195 -12.14 -4.98 8.03
C THR A 195 -12.86 -3.77 8.61
N ASN A 196 -12.60 -3.47 9.87
CA ASN A 196 -13.05 -2.24 10.49
C ASN A 196 -11.96 -1.18 10.35
N LEU A 197 -12.34 0.02 9.90
CA LEU A 197 -11.45 1.16 9.91
C LEU A 197 -11.37 1.69 11.34
N LEU A 198 -10.15 1.70 11.88
CA LEU A 198 -9.85 2.37 13.14
C LEU A 198 -9.05 3.63 12.82
N ILE A 199 -9.44 4.74 13.40
CA ILE A 199 -8.74 6.03 13.29
C ILE A 199 -8.24 6.33 14.69
N ASP A 200 -6.90 6.33 14.87
CA ASP A 200 -6.22 6.69 16.10
C ASP A 200 -5.94 8.20 16.18
#